data_eeb9bbe3e86ee1e23fc88115ef34e59f
#
_entry.id   eeb9bbe3e86ee1e23fc88115ef34e59f
#
_cell.length_a   1.000
_cell.length_b   1.000
_cell.length_c   1.000
_cell.angle_alpha   90.00
_cell.angle_beta   90.00
_cell.angle_gamma   90.00
#
_symmetry.space_group_name_H-M   'P 1'
#
loop_
_entity.id
_entity.type
_entity.pdbx_description
1 polymer ?
#
loop_
_entity_poly.entity_id
_entity_poly.type
_entity_poly.pdbx_seq_one_letter_code
_entity_poly.pdbx_strand_id
1 'polypeptide(L)'
;MNKFLILLMVFVASLVFALPEDAKQPIEIEAQSVVVDETTGFSEFSGNAVVRQGSLLLSAELIQVQTDNEEVVSMIAKGSLEKPAKYIQSQENQARFVEATASQITYDVDKGMVFLVGTARLVQGFDSFSGDTLDYDINNDRVVVKGNKYGTERVKFKIAL
;
A
#
# COMPACT_ATOMS: atom_id res chain seq x y z
N MET A 1 -2.04 62.95 13.16
CA MET A 1 -2.81 62.13 12.19
C MET A 1 -2.00 60.86 11.90
N ASN A 2 -2.35 59.79 12.61
CA ASN A 2 -1.60 58.55 12.53
C ASN A 2 -2.26 57.65 11.48
N LYS A 3 -1.53 57.40 10.40
CA LYS A 3 -1.93 56.41 9.39
C LYS A 3 -1.49 55.04 9.88
N PHE A 4 -2.41 54.27 10.43
CA PHE A 4 -2.23 52.85 10.75
C PHE A 4 -2.27 52.07 9.43
N LEU A 5 -1.12 51.64 8.95
CA LEU A 5 -0.99 50.76 7.79
C LEU A 5 -1.15 49.31 8.31
N ILE A 6 -2.35 48.76 8.16
CA ILE A 6 -2.63 47.35 8.45
C ILE A 6 -2.07 46.53 7.30
N LEU A 7 -0.92 45.89 7.52
CA LEU A 7 -0.31 44.93 6.60
C LEU A 7 -1.08 43.60 6.77
N LEU A 8 -2.02 43.32 5.88
CA LEU A 8 -2.75 42.06 5.80
C LEU A 8 -1.80 41.00 5.25
N MET A 9 -1.17 40.24 6.15
CA MET A 9 -0.30 39.11 5.80
C MET A 9 -1.20 37.92 5.42
N VAL A 10 -1.42 37.71 4.11
CA VAL A 10 -2.13 36.54 3.58
C VAL A 10 -1.21 35.32 3.80
N PHE A 11 -1.53 34.52 4.80
CA PHE A 11 -0.88 33.23 5.07
C PHE A 11 -1.43 32.22 4.06
N VAL A 12 -0.73 32.05 2.94
CA VAL A 12 -1.02 30.97 2.00
C VAL A 12 -0.55 29.68 2.67
N ALA A 13 -1.48 28.97 3.32
CA ALA A 13 -1.24 27.63 3.81
C ALA A 13 -1.05 26.72 2.58
N SER A 14 0.19 26.41 2.25
CA SER A 14 0.52 25.37 1.30
C SER A 14 0.04 24.06 1.90
N LEU A 15 -0.96 23.42 1.28
CA LEU A 15 -1.33 22.05 1.58
C LEU A 15 -0.17 21.16 1.10
N VAL A 16 0.77 20.93 1.98
CA VAL A 16 1.79 19.90 1.80
C VAL A 16 1.05 18.57 1.97
N PHE A 17 0.74 17.90 0.88
CA PHE A 17 0.38 16.49 0.93
C PHE A 17 1.63 15.76 1.41
N ALA A 18 1.65 15.37 2.68
CA ALA A 18 2.69 14.52 3.21
C ALA A 18 2.49 13.13 2.57
N LEU A 19 3.40 12.74 1.70
CA LEU A 19 3.59 11.33 1.36
C LEU A 19 3.80 10.58 2.67
N PRO A 20 3.30 9.34 2.81
CA PRO A 20 3.56 8.53 3.99
C PRO A 20 5.06 8.59 4.32
N GLU A 21 5.42 8.87 5.58
CA GLU A 21 6.84 8.96 5.97
C GLU A 21 7.62 7.68 5.64
N ASP A 22 6.93 6.56 5.56
CA ASP A 22 7.48 5.28 5.12
C ASP A 22 8.16 5.36 3.75
N ALA A 23 7.59 6.08 2.77
CA ALA A 23 8.14 6.20 1.43
C ALA A 23 9.52 6.89 1.38
N LYS A 24 9.91 7.59 2.45
CA LYS A 24 11.22 8.23 2.59
C LYS A 24 12.26 7.36 3.32
N GLN A 25 11.83 6.24 3.90
CA GLN A 25 12.72 5.33 4.60
C GLN A 25 13.46 4.42 3.61
N PRO A 26 14.66 3.93 3.96
CA PRO A 26 15.35 2.93 3.17
C PRO A 26 14.48 1.69 2.95
N ILE A 27 14.59 1.10 1.77
CA ILE A 27 13.95 -0.17 1.44
C ILE A 27 14.93 -1.30 1.72
N GLU A 28 14.53 -2.27 2.53
CA GLU A 28 15.25 -3.50 2.78
C GLU A 28 14.48 -4.67 2.16
N ILE A 29 15.18 -5.51 1.39
CA ILE A 29 14.58 -6.67 0.72
C ILE A 29 15.39 -7.91 1.04
N GLU A 30 14.69 -8.98 1.46
CA GLU A 30 15.23 -10.30 1.70
C GLU A 30 14.53 -11.31 0.78
N ALA A 31 15.28 -12.20 0.15
CA ALA A 31 14.77 -13.29 -0.69
C ALA A 31 15.83 -14.39 -0.87
N GLN A 32 15.44 -15.55 -1.40
CA GLN A 32 16.39 -16.62 -1.73
C GLN A 32 17.11 -16.36 -3.05
N SER A 33 16.45 -15.67 -3.99
CA SER A 33 17.01 -15.33 -5.30
C SER A 33 16.58 -13.94 -5.73
N VAL A 34 17.46 -13.25 -6.44
CA VAL A 34 17.18 -11.91 -6.98
C VAL A 34 17.66 -11.82 -8.43
N VAL A 35 16.85 -11.18 -9.26
CA VAL A 35 17.21 -10.72 -10.61
C VAL A 35 17.03 -9.22 -10.64
N VAL A 36 18.04 -8.48 -11.08
CA VAL A 36 17.99 -7.01 -11.20
C VAL A 36 18.35 -6.64 -12.64
N ASP A 37 17.49 -5.87 -13.28
CA ASP A 37 17.73 -5.22 -14.56
C ASP A 37 17.74 -3.71 -14.39
N GLU A 38 18.93 -3.16 -14.23
CA GLU A 38 19.13 -1.71 -14.04
C GLU A 38 18.71 -0.89 -15.28
N THR A 39 18.70 -1.52 -16.47
CA THR A 39 18.35 -0.83 -17.71
C THR A 39 16.86 -0.50 -17.76
N THR A 40 16.04 -1.42 -17.28
CA THR A 40 14.58 -1.27 -17.25
C THR A 40 14.02 -0.82 -15.90
N GLY A 41 14.86 -0.77 -14.86
CA GLY A 41 14.46 -0.51 -13.49
C GLY A 41 13.64 -1.65 -12.87
N PHE A 42 13.66 -2.84 -13.48
CA PHE A 42 12.90 -3.99 -12.99
C PHE A 42 13.75 -4.88 -12.11
N SER A 43 13.18 -5.29 -10.97
CA SER A 43 13.82 -6.28 -10.10
C SER A 43 12.80 -7.33 -9.66
N GLU A 44 13.25 -8.58 -9.56
CA GLU A 44 12.43 -9.70 -9.13
C GLU A 44 13.14 -10.46 -8.00
N PHE A 45 12.40 -10.65 -6.91
CA PHE A 45 12.83 -11.31 -5.68
C PHE A 45 11.96 -12.55 -5.47
N SER A 46 12.57 -13.73 -5.39
CA SER A 46 11.85 -14.98 -5.26
C SER A 46 12.32 -15.84 -4.09
N GLY A 47 11.41 -16.65 -3.58
CA GLY A 47 11.61 -17.52 -2.42
C GLY A 47 11.44 -16.80 -1.09
N ASN A 48 10.21 -16.80 -0.55
CA ASN A 48 9.83 -16.14 0.70
C ASN A 48 10.34 -14.68 0.76
N ALA A 49 10.09 -13.93 -0.30
CA ALA A 49 10.53 -12.55 -0.42
C ALA A 49 9.81 -11.65 0.60
N VAL A 50 10.56 -10.74 1.22
CA VAL A 50 10.07 -9.76 2.19
C VAL A 50 10.66 -8.40 1.88
N VAL A 51 9.80 -7.39 1.77
CA VAL A 51 10.18 -5.97 1.64
C VAL A 51 9.77 -5.25 2.91
N ARG A 52 10.68 -4.44 3.45
CA ARG A 52 10.45 -3.53 4.58
C ARG A 52 10.81 -2.12 4.18
N GLN A 53 9.93 -1.16 4.50
CA GLN A 53 10.18 0.26 4.33
C GLN A 53 9.40 1.04 5.41
N GLY A 54 10.09 1.53 6.42
CA GLY A 54 9.44 2.11 7.58
C GLY A 54 8.49 1.11 8.26
N SER A 55 7.21 1.43 8.35
CA SER A 55 6.18 0.54 8.89
C SER A 55 5.61 -0.45 7.86
N LEU A 56 5.90 -0.24 6.56
CA LEU A 56 5.47 -1.13 5.49
C LEU A 56 6.20 -2.47 5.57
N LEU A 57 5.44 -3.55 5.54
CA LEU A 57 5.93 -4.90 5.34
C LEU A 57 5.11 -5.56 4.23
N LEU A 58 5.79 -5.96 3.15
CA LEU A 58 5.20 -6.72 2.05
C LEU A 58 5.92 -8.07 1.97
N SER A 59 5.19 -9.18 1.98
CA SER A 59 5.77 -10.51 1.91
C SER A 59 4.99 -11.41 0.97
N ALA A 60 5.71 -12.24 0.21
CA ALA A 60 5.14 -13.18 -0.74
C ALA A 60 6.17 -14.23 -1.18
N GLU A 61 5.75 -15.20 -1.97
CA GLU A 61 6.67 -16.13 -2.64
C GLU A 61 7.53 -15.40 -3.68
N LEU A 62 6.92 -14.43 -4.39
CA LEU A 62 7.57 -13.61 -5.43
C LEU A 62 7.18 -12.15 -5.23
N ILE A 63 8.17 -11.26 -5.25
CA ILE A 63 7.96 -9.81 -5.28
C ILE A 63 8.70 -9.21 -6.48
N GLN A 64 7.97 -8.46 -7.28
CA GLN A 64 8.50 -7.69 -8.40
C GLN A 64 8.46 -6.21 -8.02
N VAL A 65 9.56 -5.51 -8.27
CA VAL A 65 9.72 -4.08 -7.96
C VAL A 65 10.05 -3.35 -9.26
N GLN A 66 9.33 -2.27 -9.52
CA GLN A 66 9.63 -1.34 -10.60
C GLN A 66 10.15 -0.05 -10.01
N THR A 67 11.30 0.41 -10.51
CA THR A 67 11.87 1.72 -10.19
C THR A 67 11.86 2.62 -11.42
N ASP A 68 11.72 3.91 -11.19
CA ASP A 68 11.92 4.98 -12.16
C ASP A 68 12.73 6.09 -11.49
N ASN A 69 13.81 6.56 -12.14
CA ASN A 69 14.72 7.58 -11.59
C ASN A 69 15.21 7.26 -10.17
N GLU A 70 15.59 5.99 -9.91
CA GLU A 70 16.05 5.48 -8.61
C GLU A 70 14.98 5.46 -7.50
N GLU A 71 13.73 5.78 -7.82
CA GLU A 71 12.61 5.70 -6.89
C GLU A 71 11.71 4.50 -7.21
N VAL A 72 11.21 3.83 -6.19
CA VAL A 72 10.24 2.74 -6.37
C VAL A 72 8.88 3.32 -6.71
N VAL A 73 8.36 2.96 -7.88
CA VAL A 73 7.03 3.41 -8.35
C VAL A 73 5.95 2.35 -8.13
N SER A 74 6.30 1.07 -8.15
CA SER A 74 5.35 0.00 -7.84
C SER A 74 6.00 -1.29 -7.36
N MET A 75 5.25 -2.07 -6.58
CA MET A 75 5.61 -3.41 -6.14
C MET A 75 4.45 -4.36 -6.40
N ILE A 76 4.75 -5.57 -6.90
CA ILE A 76 3.76 -6.63 -7.11
C ILE A 76 4.20 -7.85 -6.31
N ALA A 77 3.40 -8.23 -5.32
CA ALA A 77 3.63 -9.40 -4.50
C ALA A 77 2.68 -10.53 -4.93
N LYS A 78 3.23 -11.69 -5.26
CA LYS A 78 2.48 -12.87 -5.71
C LYS A 78 2.69 -14.01 -4.73
N GLY A 79 1.60 -14.50 -4.18
CA GLY A 79 1.55 -15.69 -3.34
C GLY A 79 0.68 -16.78 -3.98
N SER A 80 0.22 -17.69 -3.15
CA SER A 80 -0.71 -18.76 -3.51
C SER A 80 -1.93 -18.74 -2.58
N LEU A 81 -2.88 -19.62 -2.81
CA LEU A 81 -4.01 -19.79 -1.89
C LEU A 81 -3.57 -20.31 -0.51
N GLU A 82 -2.52 -21.13 -0.47
CA GLU A 82 -1.98 -21.70 0.78
C GLU A 82 -1.04 -20.72 1.49
N LYS A 83 -0.30 -19.90 0.71
CA LYS A 83 0.61 -18.87 1.21
C LYS A 83 0.33 -17.55 0.47
N PRO A 84 -0.73 -16.84 0.84
CA PRO A 84 -1.08 -15.57 0.19
C PRO A 84 0.00 -14.53 0.40
N ALA A 85 0.06 -13.58 -0.54
CA ALA A 85 0.81 -12.36 -0.35
C ALA A 85 0.21 -11.57 0.82
N LYS A 86 1.07 -10.90 1.60
CA LYS A 86 0.68 -10.16 2.80
C LYS A 86 1.25 -8.74 2.75
N TYR A 87 0.41 -7.78 3.09
CA TYR A 87 0.75 -6.37 3.24
C TYR A 87 0.38 -5.93 4.64
N ILE A 88 1.29 -5.23 5.32
CA ILE A 88 1.04 -4.59 6.62
C ILE A 88 1.61 -3.19 6.54
N GLN A 89 0.87 -2.20 7.05
CA GLN A 89 1.35 -0.84 7.21
C GLN A 89 0.65 -0.15 8.39
N SER A 90 1.40 0.64 9.16
CA SER A 90 0.83 1.54 10.18
C SER A 90 0.26 2.79 9.52
N GLN A 91 -0.84 3.30 10.06
CA GLN A 91 -1.36 4.60 9.67
C GLN A 91 -0.89 5.65 10.68
N GLU A 92 -0.16 6.68 10.21
CA GLU A 92 0.52 7.67 11.06
C GLU A 92 -0.40 8.45 12.01
N ASN A 93 -1.65 8.70 11.61
CA ASN A 93 -2.58 9.51 12.41
C ASN A 93 -3.58 8.69 13.23
N GLN A 94 -3.49 7.38 13.17
CA GLN A 94 -4.39 6.47 13.88
C GLN A 94 -3.53 5.31 14.40
N ALA A 95 -3.68 4.96 15.68
CA ALA A 95 -3.05 3.76 16.26
C ALA A 95 -3.63 2.47 15.64
N ARG A 96 -3.70 2.41 14.31
CA ARG A 96 -4.30 1.35 13.53
C ARG A 96 -3.30 0.78 12.56
N PHE A 97 -3.25 -0.53 12.49
CA PHE A 97 -2.57 -1.25 11.43
C PHE A 97 -3.57 -1.60 10.35
N VAL A 98 -3.13 -1.49 9.10
CA VAL A 98 -3.78 -2.12 7.96
C VAL A 98 -3.04 -3.41 7.68
N GLU A 99 -3.76 -4.52 7.66
CA GLU A 99 -3.26 -5.82 7.25
C GLU A 99 -4.10 -6.33 6.08
N ALA A 100 -3.45 -6.68 4.97
CA ALA A 100 -4.12 -7.21 3.81
C ALA A 100 -3.48 -8.50 3.32
N THR A 101 -4.30 -9.41 2.80
CA THR A 101 -3.87 -10.66 2.19
C THR A 101 -4.62 -10.91 0.90
N ALA A 102 -3.94 -11.45 -0.11
CA ALA A 102 -4.53 -11.86 -1.38
C ALA A 102 -3.59 -12.81 -2.13
N SER A 103 -4.06 -13.44 -3.21
CA SER A 103 -3.18 -14.19 -4.10
C SER A 103 -2.18 -13.27 -4.78
N GLN A 104 -2.59 -12.03 -5.11
CA GLN A 104 -1.71 -10.98 -5.62
C GLN A 104 -2.04 -9.65 -4.95
N ILE A 105 -1.00 -8.93 -4.55
CA ILE A 105 -1.09 -7.56 -4.05
C ILE A 105 -0.22 -6.69 -4.95
N THR A 106 -0.79 -5.60 -5.46
CA THR A 106 -0.06 -4.56 -6.18
C THR A 106 -0.10 -3.28 -5.36
N TYR A 107 1.05 -2.77 -4.98
CA TYR A 107 1.20 -1.47 -4.36
C TYR A 107 1.72 -0.46 -5.38
N ASP A 108 0.89 0.48 -5.77
CA ASP A 108 1.24 1.63 -6.62
C ASP A 108 1.65 2.78 -5.68
N VAL A 109 2.96 3.01 -5.59
CA VAL A 109 3.53 3.97 -4.61
C VAL A 109 3.12 5.39 -4.98
N ASP A 110 3.20 5.74 -6.26
CA ASP A 110 2.91 7.09 -6.76
C ASP A 110 1.46 7.50 -6.50
N LYS A 111 0.54 6.55 -6.63
CA LYS A 111 -0.89 6.81 -6.41
C LYS A 111 -1.32 6.58 -4.95
N GLY A 112 -0.48 5.95 -4.12
CA GLY A 112 -0.88 5.53 -2.78
C GLY A 112 -2.03 4.52 -2.80
N MET A 113 -2.01 3.58 -3.76
CA MET A 113 -3.07 2.59 -3.97
C MET A 113 -2.56 1.18 -3.75
N VAL A 114 -3.34 0.37 -3.04
CA VAL A 114 -3.10 -1.07 -2.87
C VAL A 114 -4.24 -1.84 -3.52
N PHE A 115 -3.90 -2.67 -4.52
CA PHE A 115 -4.86 -3.52 -5.24
C PHE A 115 -4.65 -4.98 -4.83
N LEU A 116 -5.72 -5.62 -4.37
CA LEU A 116 -5.73 -7.02 -3.96
C LEU A 116 -6.58 -7.83 -4.91
N VAL A 117 -6.05 -8.95 -5.39
CA VAL A 117 -6.74 -9.83 -6.32
C VAL A 117 -6.62 -11.29 -5.86
N GLY A 118 -7.74 -11.97 -5.84
CA GLY A 118 -7.87 -13.39 -5.47
C GLY A 118 -7.95 -13.59 -3.95
N THR A 119 -9.14 -13.93 -3.46
CA THR A 119 -9.44 -14.15 -2.05
C THR A 119 -8.94 -12.97 -1.19
N ALA A 120 -9.27 -11.76 -1.65
CA ALA A 120 -8.82 -10.51 -1.05
C ALA A 120 -9.43 -10.31 0.34
N ARG A 121 -8.59 -9.97 1.31
CA ARG A 121 -8.99 -9.61 2.66
C ARG A 121 -8.18 -8.42 3.14
N LEU A 122 -8.86 -7.45 3.80
CA LEU A 122 -8.24 -6.31 4.45
C LEU A 122 -8.83 -6.17 5.84
N VAL A 123 -7.96 -5.94 6.82
CA VAL A 123 -8.31 -5.63 8.20
C VAL A 123 -7.72 -4.28 8.56
N GLN A 124 -8.53 -3.41 9.11
CA GLN A 124 -8.16 -2.06 9.54
C GLN A 124 -8.69 -1.85 10.96
N GLY A 125 -7.82 -1.96 11.94
CA GLY A 125 -8.22 -1.97 13.33
C GLY A 125 -9.19 -3.13 13.62
N PHE A 126 -10.45 -2.82 13.95
CA PHE A 126 -11.50 -3.81 14.21
C PHE A 126 -12.39 -4.12 13.00
N ASP A 127 -12.25 -3.34 11.94
CA ASP A 127 -13.03 -3.51 10.71
C ASP A 127 -12.37 -4.55 9.80
N SER A 128 -13.18 -5.31 9.09
CA SER A 128 -12.69 -6.29 8.13
C SER A 128 -13.53 -6.33 6.87
N PHE A 129 -12.84 -6.45 5.74
CA PHE A 129 -13.41 -6.49 4.40
C PHE A 129 -12.87 -7.72 3.68
N SER A 130 -13.72 -8.43 2.93
CA SER A 130 -13.26 -9.54 2.09
C SER A 130 -14.12 -9.70 0.85
N GLY A 131 -13.49 -10.16 -0.23
CA GLY A 131 -14.11 -10.38 -1.53
C GLY A 131 -13.12 -10.99 -2.51
N ASP A 132 -13.45 -10.98 -3.79
CA ASP A 132 -12.55 -11.45 -4.85
C ASP A 132 -11.46 -10.42 -5.13
N THR A 133 -11.84 -9.14 -5.21
CA THR A 133 -10.89 -8.03 -5.35
C THR A 133 -11.18 -6.93 -4.34
N LEU A 134 -10.13 -6.20 -3.98
CA LEU A 134 -10.21 -5.08 -3.07
C LEU A 134 -9.22 -3.99 -3.49
N ASP A 135 -9.70 -2.75 -3.58
CA ASP A 135 -8.89 -1.58 -3.83
C ASP A 135 -8.85 -0.72 -2.56
N TYR A 136 -7.66 -0.43 -2.04
CA TYR A 136 -7.45 0.41 -0.88
C TYR A 136 -6.68 1.67 -1.27
N ASP A 137 -7.32 2.82 -1.09
CA ASP A 137 -6.72 4.15 -1.26
C ASP A 137 -6.19 4.61 0.10
N ILE A 138 -4.86 4.60 0.23
CA ILE A 138 -4.16 4.96 1.47
C ILE A 138 -4.39 6.43 1.81
N ASN A 139 -4.35 7.31 0.80
CA ASN A 139 -4.41 8.75 0.99
C ASN A 139 -5.80 9.21 1.46
N ASN A 140 -6.86 8.55 0.97
CA ASN A 140 -8.24 8.90 1.29
C ASN A 140 -8.88 7.93 2.30
N ASP A 141 -8.13 6.94 2.78
CA ASP A 141 -8.63 5.88 3.69
C ASP A 141 -9.92 5.22 3.16
N ARG A 142 -9.92 4.91 1.86
CA ARG A 142 -11.09 4.41 1.14
C ARG A 142 -10.88 2.98 0.68
N VAL A 143 -11.85 2.13 1.00
CA VAL A 143 -11.87 0.71 0.60
C VAL A 143 -13.01 0.46 -0.37
N VAL A 144 -12.70 -0.20 -1.50
CA VAL A 144 -13.69 -0.69 -2.47
C VAL A 144 -13.53 -2.20 -2.61
N VAL A 145 -14.58 -2.95 -2.32
CA VAL A 145 -14.56 -4.43 -2.38
C VAL A 145 -15.54 -4.91 -3.44
N LYS A 146 -15.13 -5.91 -4.20
CA LYS A 146 -15.98 -6.57 -5.21
C LYS A 146 -15.93 -8.08 -5.00
N GLY A 147 -17.09 -8.73 -5.05
CA GLY A 147 -17.21 -10.17 -5.21
C GLY A 147 -16.95 -10.58 -6.66
N ASN A 148 -16.75 -11.87 -6.90
CA ASN A 148 -16.59 -12.35 -8.24
C ASN A 148 -17.94 -12.35 -9.00
N LYS A 149 -17.87 -12.27 -10.33
CA LYS A 149 -19.05 -12.23 -11.20
C LYS A 149 -19.92 -13.49 -11.18
N TYR A 150 -19.40 -14.59 -10.66
CA TYR A 150 -20.13 -15.86 -10.55
C TYR A 150 -20.87 -16.05 -9.21
N GLY A 151 -20.73 -15.09 -8.28
CA GLY A 151 -21.39 -15.09 -6.98
C GLY A 151 -20.87 -16.12 -5.97
N THR A 152 -19.75 -16.80 -6.28
CA THR A 152 -19.08 -17.75 -5.37
C THR A 152 -18.26 -17.02 -4.30
N GLU A 153 -17.68 -15.88 -4.64
CA GLU A 153 -17.01 -14.96 -3.73
C GLU A 153 -17.90 -13.74 -3.48
N ARG A 154 -18.54 -13.71 -2.32
CA ARG A 154 -19.39 -12.58 -1.90
C ARG A 154 -18.59 -11.61 -1.04
N VAL A 155 -18.89 -10.33 -1.17
CA VAL A 155 -18.34 -9.31 -0.26
C VAL A 155 -18.83 -9.59 1.15
N LYS A 156 -17.89 -9.64 2.10
CA LYS A 156 -18.16 -9.72 3.53
C LYS A 156 -17.55 -8.50 4.20
N PHE A 157 -18.30 -7.95 5.12
CA PHE A 157 -17.94 -6.71 5.78
C PHE A 157 -18.35 -6.79 7.25
N LYS A 158 -17.45 -6.43 8.14
CA LYS A 158 -17.66 -6.35 9.57
C LYS A 158 -17.13 -5.02 10.09
N ILE A 159 -17.97 -4.27 10.76
CA ILE A 159 -17.61 -3.06 11.50
C ILE A 159 -17.75 -3.36 12.99
N ALA A 160 -16.78 -2.94 13.80
CA ALA A 160 -16.92 -2.86 15.24
C ALA A 160 -17.53 -1.49 15.60
N LEU A 161 -18.64 -1.49 16.34
CA LEU A 161 -19.32 -0.31 16.85
C LEU A 161 -18.91 -0.05 18.29
#